data_5237eda8af7b5396bd805d09f520bb32
#
_entry.id   5237eda8af7b5396bd805d09f520bb32
#
_cell.length_a   1.000
_cell.length_b   1.000
_cell.length_c   1.000
_cell.angle_alpha   90.00
_cell.angle_beta   90.00
_cell.angle_gamma   90.00
#
_symmetry.space_group_name_H-M   'P 1'
#
loop_
_entity.id
_entity.type
_entity.pdbx_description
1 polymer ?
#
loop_
_entity_poly.entity_id
_entity_poly.type
_entity_poly.pdbx_seq_one_letter_code
_entity_poly.pdbx_strand_id
1 'polypeptide(L)'
;MVDLKTIKEFDPELYDSFVKEFDRQQYNLELIASENIVSPAVMAAMGTFFTNKYAEGYPGNRYYGGCQFVDIAENIARDRLKQLFGAEHANVQPHSGANANFAVFEAVLQPGDTVLSMSLDGGGHLSHGSKVNFSGKWFNVVGLSLIHISEPTRLRRIS
;
A
#
# COMPACT_ATOMS: atom_id res chain seq x y z
N MET A 1 -9.27 -21.84 2.94
CA MET A 1 -8.48 -21.60 4.17
C MET A 1 -7.05 -22.01 3.86
N VAL A 2 -6.07 -21.21 4.23
CA VAL A 2 -4.67 -21.60 4.08
C VAL A 2 -4.39 -22.78 5.00
N ASP A 3 -3.74 -23.83 4.47
CA ASP A 3 -3.34 -24.97 5.29
C ASP A 3 -2.10 -24.59 6.11
N LEU A 4 -2.29 -24.41 7.40
CA LEU A 4 -1.24 -24.06 8.36
C LEU A 4 -0.60 -25.29 9.03
N LYS A 5 -0.92 -26.50 8.55
CA LYS A 5 -0.45 -27.76 9.17
C LYS A 5 1.07 -27.81 9.26
N THR A 6 1.77 -27.44 8.19
CA THR A 6 3.24 -27.44 8.18
C THR A 6 3.82 -26.50 9.24
N ILE A 7 3.21 -25.33 9.43
CA ILE A 7 3.66 -24.38 10.47
C ILE A 7 3.40 -24.95 11.85
N LYS A 8 2.24 -25.57 12.08
CA LYS A 8 1.91 -26.22 13.35
C LYS A 8 2.90 -27.31 13.74
N GLU A 9 3.34 -28.10 12.74
CA GLU A 9 4.30 -29.18 12.97
C GLU A 9 5.72 -28.66 13.23
N PHE A 10 6.09 -27.54 12.61
CA PHE A 10 7.44 -26.99 12.67
C PHE A 10 7.62 -25.97 13.80
N ASP A 11 6.63 -25.10 14.01
CA ASP A 11 6.63 -24.02 15.01
C ASP A 11 5.23 -23.88 15.63
N PRO A 12 4.91 -24.67 16.66
CA PRO A 12 3.61 -24.63 17.33
C PRO A 12 3.30 -23.28 17.99
N GLU A 13 4.31 -22.57 18.51
CA GLU A 13 4.14 -21.27 19.17
C GLU A 13 3.70 -20.20 18.17
N LEU A 14 4.32 -20.16 17.01
CA LEU A 14 3.92 -19.27 15.90
C LEU A 14 2.52 -19.63 15.39
N TYR A 15 2.23 -20.93 15.23
CA TYR A 15 0.91 -21.38 14.82
C TYR A 15 -0.19 -20.90 15.78
N ASP A 16 0.02 -20.99 17.08
CA ASP A 16 -0.94 -20.52 18.08
C ASP A 16 -1.24 -19.02 17.96
N SER A 17 -0.26 -18.22 17.57
CA SER A 17 -0.48 -16.79 17.30
C SER A 17 -1.42 -16.56 16.11
N PHE A 18 -1.29 -17.36 15.05
CA PHE A 18 -2.17 -17.27 13.87
C PHE A 18 -3.61 -17.67 14.19
N VAL A 19 -3.79 -18.70 15.02
CA VAL A 19 -5.13 -19.13 15.47
C VAL A 19 -5.79 -18.01 16.28
N LYS A 20 -5.08 -17.42 17.22
CA LYS A 20 -5.58 -16.29 18.03
C LYS A 20 -5.94 -15.07 17.18
N GLU A 21 -5.12 -14.75 16.18
CA GLU A 21 -5.43 -13.64 15.27
C GLU A 21 -6.62 -13.95 14.37
N PHE A 22 -6.75 -15.18 13.89
CA PHE A 22 -7.92 -15.60 13.14
C PHE A 22 -9.20 -15.48 13.98
N ASP A 23 -9.18 -15.93 15.23
CA ASP A 23 -10.31 -15.79 16.16
C ASP A 23 -10.62 -14.31 16.42
N ARG A 24 -9.61 -13.47 16.61
CA ARG A 24 -9.80 -12.03 16.76
C ARG A 24 -10.54 -11.44 15.56
N GLN A 25 -10.12 -11.75 14.34
CA GLN A 25 -10.76 -11.25 13.12
C GLN A 25 -12.19 -11.79 12.93
N GLN A 26 -12.50 -12.98 13.43
CA GLN A 26 -13.84 -13.56 13.32
C GLN A 26 -14.83 -12.94 14.31
N TYR A 27 -14.39 -12.58 15.51
CA TYR A 27 -15.27 -12.20 16.61
C TYR A 27 -15.21 -10.71 16.99
N ASN A 28 -14.31 -9.93 16.41
CA ASN A 28 -14.22 -8.50 16.64
C ASN A 28 -14.63 -7.70 15.39
N LEU A 29 -15.19 -6.52 15.62
CA LEU A 29 -15.43 -5.54 14.56
C LEU A 29 -14.14 -4.75 14.33
N GLU A 30 -13.63 -4.83 13.11
CA GLU A 30 -12.47 -4.02 12.71
C GLU A 30 -12.92 -2.64 12.27
N LEU A 31 -12.41 -1.60 12.97
CA LEU A 31 -12.76 -0.20 12.73
C LEU A 31 -11.61 0.60 12.10
N ILE A 32 -10.51 -0.04 11.75
CA ILE A 32 -9.40 0.60 11.04
C ILE A 32 -9.72 0.64 9.55
N ALA A 33 -10.05 1.82 9.04
CA ALA A 33 -10.52 2.00 7.66
C ALA A 33 -9.51 1.59 6.57
N SER A 34 -8.24 1.50 6.90
CA SER A 34 -7.17 1.07 5.98
C SER A 34 -6.94 -0.45 5.95
N GLU A 35 -7.62 -1.22 6.80
CA GLU A 35 -7.54 -2.67 6.78
C GLU A 35 -8.52 -3.26 5.77
N ASN A 36 -8.14 -4.38 5.15
CA ASN A 36 -8.96 -5.12 4.21
C ASN A 36 -8.78 -6.63 4.42
N ILE A 37 -9.89 -7.35 4.50
CA ILE A 37 -9.89 -8.81 4.59
C ILE A 37 -9.73 -9.37 3.17
N VAL A 38 -8.55 -9.89 2.90
CA VAL A 38 -8.21 -10.45 1.57
C VAL A 38 -8.82 -11.84 1.36
N SER A 39 -9.02 -12.21 0.10
CA SER A 39 -9.49 -13.55 -0.24
C SER A 39 -8.44 -14.63 0.05
N PRO A 40 -8.85 -15.89 0.25
CA PRO A 40 -7.92 -17.01 0.37
C PRO A 40 -6.95 -17.13 -0.82
N ALA A 41 -7.37 -16.74 -2.02
CA ALA A 41 -6.52 -16.76 -3.20
C ALA A 41 -5.34 -15.76 -3.10
N VAL A 42 -5.58 -14.57 -2.55
CA VAL A 42 -4.51 -13.58 -2.30
C VAL A 42 -3.52 -14.12 -1.28
N MET A 43 -4.01 -14.67 -0.16
CA MET A 43 -3.13 -15.27 0.87
C MET A 43 -2.30 -16.43 0.29
N ALA A 44 -2.90 -17.29 -0.52
CA ALA A 44 -2.20 -18.40 -1.16
C ALA A 44 -1.13 -17.92 -2.16
N ALA A 45 -1.42 -16.88 -2.93
CA ALA A 45 -0.47 -16.32 -3.89
C ALA A 45 0.79 -15.75 -3.21
N MET A 46 0.67 -15.17 -2.03
CA MET A 46 1.80 -14.59 -1.27
C MET A 46 2.80 -15.65 -0.80
N GLY A 47 2.35 -16.89 -0.54
CA GLY A 47 3.18 -18.01 -0.05
C GLY A 47 3.64 -18.98 -1.15
N THR A 48 3.75 -18.54 -2.40
CA THR A 48 4.16 -19.39 -3.52
C THR A 48 5.68 -19.49 -3.69
N PHE A 49 6.12 -20.30 -4.65
CA PHE A 49 7.54 -20.45 -5.02
C PHE A 49 8.20 -19.15 -5.45
N PHE A 50 7.44 -18.10 -5.79
CA PHE A 50 7.99 -16.77 -6.06
C PHE A 50 8.70 -16.15 -4.86
N THR A 51 8.37 -16.57 -3.64
CA THR A 51 9.09 -16.20 -2.41
C THR A 51 10.60 -16.51 -2.50
N ASN A 52 11.00 -17.52 -3.27
CA ASN A 52 12.40 -17.91 -3.43
C ASN A 52 13.11 -17.16 -4.56
N LYS A 53 12.40 -16.31 -5.34
CA LYS A 53 12.95 -15.71 -6.54
C LYS A 53 13.32 -14.25 -6.36
N TYR A 54 14.59 -13.95 -6.52
CA TYR A 54 15.10 -12.59 -6.62
C TYR A 54 14.89 -12.05 -8.03
N ALA A 55 14.19 -10.90 -8.17
CA ALA A 55 13.71 -10.38 -9.45
C ALA A 55 13.90 -8.86 -9.58
N GLU A 56 15.08 -8.37 -9.20
CA GLU A 56 15.43 -6.96 -9.33
C GLU A 56 15.36 -6.50 -10.79
N GLY A 57 14.86 -5.30 -11.02
CA GLY A 57 14.58 -4.74 -12.35
C GLY A 57 13.10 -4.88 -12.73
N TYR A 58 12.80 -4.77 -14.00
CA TYR A 58 11.44 -4.81 -14.55
C TYR A 58 11.26 -5.97 -15.54
N PRO A 59 10.03 -6.39 -15.85
CA PRO A 59 9.77 -7.41 -16.85
C PRO A 59 10.50 -7.12 -18.17
N GLY A 60 11.23 -8.11 -18.66
CA GLY A 60 12.06 -7.99 -19.87
C GLY A 60 13.39 -7.25 -19.67
N ASN A 61 13.63 -6.65 -18.51
CA ASN A 61 14.87 -5.94 -18.19
C ASN A 61 15.27 -6.22 -16.73
N ARG A 62 15.62 -7.47 -16.44
CA ARG A 62 16.04 -7.95 -15.11
C ARG A 62 17.56 -7.98 -14.99
N TYR A 63 18.05 -7.75 -13.78
CA TYR A 63 19.49 -7.90 -13.49
C TYR A 63 19.93 -9.35 -13.39
N TYR A 64 18.99 -10.28 -13.12
CA TYR A 64 19.26 -11.70 -12.91
C TYR A 64 18.46 -12.59 -13.88
N GLY A 65 19.01 -13.77 -14.18
CA GLY A 65 18.35 -14.79 -15.00
C GLY A 65 17.21 -15.50 -14.26
N GLY A 66 16.40 -16.27 -15.00
CA GLY A 66 15.33 -17.10 -14.47
C GLY A 66 14.07 -16.34 -14.09
N CYS A 67 13.87 -15.12 -14.59
CA CYS A 67 12.74 -14.27 -14.24
C CYS A 67 11.53 -14.40 -15.19
N GLN A 68 11.58 -15.28 -16.18
CA GLN A 68 10.55 -15.40 -17.22
C GLN A 68 9.14 -15.62 -16.66
N PHE A 69 9.00 -16.34 -15.57
CA PHE A 69 7.68 -16.62 -14.95
C PHE A 69 7.24 -15.50 -14.01
N VAL A 70 8.16 -14.88 -13.31
CA VAL A 70 7.87 -13.68 -12.49
C VAL A 70 7.44 -12.53 -13.41
N ASP A 71 8.05 -12.37 -14.57
CA ASP A 71 7.67 -11.38 -15.57
C ASP A 71 6.21 -11.54 -16.01
N ILE A 72 5.76 -12.80 -16.20
CA ILE A 72 4.35 -13.07 -16.54
C ILE A 72 3.43 -12.58 -15.43
N ALA A 73 3.73 -12.92 -14.17
CA ALA A 73 2.92 -12.53 -13.02
C ALA A 73 2.87 -11.01 -12.85
N GLU A 74 4.01 -10.33 -12.98
CA GLU A 74 4.09 -8.88 -12.85
C GLU A 74 3.36 -8.18 -14.01
N ASN A 75 3.49 -8.64 -15.23
CA ASN A 75 2.76 -8.09 -16.37
C ASN A 75 1.23 -8.28 -16.22
N ILE A 76 0.77 -9.44 -15.77
CA ILE A 76 -0.66 -9.66 -15.47
C ILE A 76 -1.16 -8.65 -14.44
N ALA A 77 -0.41 -8.41 -13.37
CA ALA A 77 -0.78 -7.45 -12.32
C ALA A 77 -0.82 -6.01 -12.87
N ARG A 78 0.18 -5.61 -13.64
CA ARG A 78 0.24 -4.29 -14.29
C ARG A 78 -0.93 -4.07 -15.26
N ASP A 79 -1.22 -5.04 -16.10
CA ASP A 79 -2.28 -4.92 -17.12
C ASP A 79 -3.67 -4.87 -16.48
N ARG A 80 -3.91 -5.67 -15.45
CA ARG A 80 -5.16 -5.63 -14.69
C ARG A 80 -5.33 -4.32 -13.93
N LEU A 81 -4.26 -3.78 -13.36
CA LEU A 81 -4.29 -2.49 -12.67
C LEU A 81 -4.58 -1.35 -13.66
N LYS A 82 -3.96 -1.36 -14.85
CA LYS A 82 -4.27 -0.40 -15.92
C LYS A 82 -5.74 -0.46 -16.33
N GLN A 83 -6.29 -1.66 -16.49
CA GLN A 83 -7.70 -1.84 -16.83
C GLN A 83 -8.63 -1.33 -15.72
N LEU A 84 -8.31 -1.64 -14.48
CA LEU A 84 -9.13 -1.25 -13.31
C LEU A 84 -9.24 0.27 -13.16
N PHE A 85 -8.14 0.99 -13.39
CA PHE A 85 -8.08 2.44 -13.20
C PHE A 85 -8.17 3.25 -14.50
N GLY A 86 -8.27 2.61 -15.66
CA GLY A 86 -8.22 3.30 -16.96
C GLY A 86 -6.90 4.02 -17.19
N ALA A 87 -5.80 3.51 -16.63
CA ALA A 87 -4.49 4.15 -16.67
C ALA A 87 -3.64 3.63 -17.84
N GLU A 88 -2.79 4.50 -18.40
CA GLU A 88 -1.84 4.11 -19.44
C GLU A 88 -0.67 3.30 -18.88
N HIS A 89 -0.25 3.62 -17.66
CA HIS A 89 0.88 3.00 -16.98
C HIS A 89 0.53 2.55 -15.58
N ALA A 90 1.20 1.51 -15.10
CA ALA A 90 1.09 1.02 -13.73
C ALA A 90 2.43 0.44 -13.26
N ASN A 91 2.75 0.65 -12.00
CA ASN A 91 3.86 0.01 -11.30
C ASN A 91 3.28 -0.74 -10.10
N VAL A 92 3.58 -2.03 -10.01
CA VAL A 92 3.06 -2.93 -8.97
C VAL A 92 4.14 -3.41 -7.99
N GLN A 93 5.35 -2.84 -8.07
CA GLN A 93 6.48 -3.25 -7.24
C GLN A 93 6.50 -2.65 -5.83
N PRO A 94 5.90 -1.46 -5.53
CA PRO A 94 5.92 -0.94 -4.17
C PRO A 94 5.34 -1.95 -3.18
N HIS A 95 6.05 -2.19 -2.08
CA HIS A 95 5.61 -3.14 -1.05
C HIS A 95 4.55 -2.56 -0.09
N SER A 96 4.31 -1.25 -0.16
CA SER A 96 3.34 -0.55 0.70
C SER A 96 2.88 0.75 0.06
N GLY A 97 1.77 1.31 0.54
CA GLY A 97 1.32 2.64 0.14
C GLY A 97 2.35 3.74 0.45
N ALA A 98 3.02 3.65 1.59
CA ALA A 98 4.09 4.59 1.93
C ALA A 98 5.27 4.53 0.94
N ASN A 99 5.65 3.33 0.50
CA ASN A 99 6.69 3.15 -0.52
C ASN A 99 6.25 3.68 -1.89
N ALA A 100 4.98 3.45 -2.27
CA ALA A 100 4.43 4.01 -3.50
C ALA A 100 4.43 5.55 -3.47
N ASN A 101 3.98 6.16 -2.38
CA ASN A 101 4.02 7.61 -2.20
C ASN A 101 5.45 8.16 -2.23
N PHE A 102 6.39 7.48 -1.57
CA PHE A 102 7.79 7.86 -1.63
C PHE A 102 8.31 7.89 -3.08
N ALA A 103 8.03 6.85 -3.86
CA ALA A 103 8.46 6.78 -5.26
C ALA A 103 7.87 7.93 -6.10
N VAL A 104 6.60 8.31 -5.86
CA VAL A 104 5.98 9.45 -6.55
C VAL A 104 6.65 10.77 -6.17
N PHE A 105 6.87 11.01 -4.88
CA PHE A 105 7.55 12.23 -4.42
C PHE A 105 8.95 12.33 -5.01
N GLU A 106 9.73 11.25 -4.99
CA GLU A 106 11.09 11.21 -5.53
C GLU A 106 11.14 11.45 -7.04
N ALA A 107 10.09 11.02 -7.76
CA ALA A 107 10.01 11.22 -9.21
C ALA A 107 9.70 12.67 -9.63
N VAL A 108 9.01 13.45 -8.79
CA VAL A 108 8.47 14.76 -9.19
C VAL A 108 8.97 15.94 -8.35
N LEU A 109 9.67 15.70 -7.24
CA LEU A 109 10.09 16.71 -6.28
C LEU A 109 11.58 16.61 -5.95
N GLN A 110 12.13 17.73 -5.50
CA GLN A 110 13.45 17.80 -4.88
C GLN A 110 13.31 18.12 -3.37
N PRO A 111 14.25 17.68 -2.52
CA PRO A 111 14.25 18.06 -1.11
C PRO A 111 14.16 19.58 -0.94
N GLY A 112 13.22 20.04 -0.11
CA GLY A 112 12.94 21.46 0.09
C GLY A 112 11.78 22.02 -0.74
N ASP A 113 11.26 21.27 -1.71
CA ASP A 113 10.08 21.69 -2.49
C ASP A 113 8.83 21.78 -1.61
N THR A 114 7.88 22.61 -2.04
CA THR A 114 6.64 22.83 -1.31
C THR A 114 5.54 21.91 -1.81
N VAL A 115 4.92 21.21 -0.86
CA VAL A 115 3.81 20.26 -1.09
C VAL A 115 2.55 20.75 -0.40
N LEU A 116 1.47 20.88 -1.14
CA LEU A 116 0.13 21.08 -0.58
C LEU A 116 -0.54 19.73 -0.36
N SER A 117 -0.88 19.41 0.87
CA SER A 117 -1.53 18.13 1.20
C SER A 117 -2.55 18.29 2.31
N MET A 118 -3.47 17.32 2.43
CA MET A 118 -4.40 17.30 3.56
C MET A 118 -3.64 17.00 4.86
N SER A 119 -3.97 17.75 5.92
CA SER A 119 -3.47 17.44 7.26
C SER A 119 -4.03 16.10 7.78
N LEU A 120 -3.38 15.47 8.75
CA LEU A 120 -3.89 14.26 9.40
C LEU A 120 -5.30 14.45 9.95
N ASP A 121 -5.55 15.57 10.63
CA ASP A 121 -6.86 15.92 11.20
C ASP A 121 -7.92 16.13 10.10
N GLY A 122 -7.51 16.46 8.88
CA GLY A 122 -8.36 16.58 7.72
C GLY A 122 -8.52 15.27 6.92
N GLY A 123 -8.02 14.14 7.43
CA GLY A 123 -8.09 12.84 6.76
C GLY A 123 -6.90 12.52 5.85
N GLY A 124 -5.81 13.28 5.93
CA GLY A 124 -4.59 13.01 5.19
C GLY A 124 -3.84 11.78 5.69
N HIS A 125 -3.07 11.14 4.81
CA HIS A 125 -2.21 10.02 5.17
C HIS A 125 -0.89 10.50 5.77
N LEU A 126 -0.28 9.68 6.65
CA LEU A 126 1.04 9.97 7.25
C LEU A 126 2.11 10.27 6.21
N SER A 127 2.12 9.55 5.09
CA SER A 127 3.11 9.74 4.01
C SER A 127 2.85 10.94 3.10
N HIS A 128 1.82 11.75 3.41
CA HIS A 128 1.50 12.98 2.67
C HIS A 128 1.92 14.25 3.43
N GLY A 129 3.01 14.20 4.19
CA GLY A 129 3.58 15.40 4.81
C GLY A 129 3.58 15.43 6.32
N SER A 130 3.29 14.34 7.01
CA SER A 130 3.43 14.28 8.45
C SER A 130 4.89 14.48 8.87
N LYS A 131 5.11 15.29 9.90
CA LYS A 131 6.45 15.62 10.42
C LYS A 131 7.27 14.41 10.87
N VAL A 132 6.61 13.28 11.19
CA VAL A 132 7.28 12.02 11.57
C VAL A 132 7.65 11.15 10.36
N ASN A 133 7.12 11.48 9.19
CA ASN A 133 7.36 10.76 7.93
C ASN A 133 8.46 11.45 7.10
N PHE A 134 9.04 10.73 6.12
CA PHE A 134 10.02 11.30 5.19
C PHE A 134 9.48 12.56 4.50
N SER A 135 8.23 12.55 4.07
CA SER A 135 7.59 13.64 3.33
C SER A 135 7.57 14.95 4.12
N GLY A 136 7.29 14.89 5.43
CA GLY A 136 7.32 16.08 6.29
C GLY A 136 8.72 16.48 6.77
N LYS A 137 9.73 15.62 6.56
CA LYS A 137 11.13 15.94 6.89
C LYS A 137 11.89 16.55 5.72
N TRP A 138 11.57 16.15 4.51
CA TRP A 138 12.29 16.53 3.30
C TRP A 138 11.66 17.68 2.53
N PHE A 139 10.34 17.86 2.68
CA PHE A 139 9.57 18.86 1.94
C PHE A 139 8.94 19.91 2.85
N ASN A 140 8.68 21.08 2.30
CA ASN A 140 7.91 22.14 2.95
C ASN A 140 6.43 21.85 2.78
N VAL A 141 5.78 21.32 3.81
CA VAL A 141 4.39 20.89 3.73
C VAL A 141 3.44 21.96 4.18
N VAL A 142 2.52 22.34 3.31
CA VAL A 142 1.40 23.24 3.60
C VAL A 142 0.15 22.38 3.79
N GLY A 143 -0.39 22.39 4.99
CA GLY A 143 -1.59 21.61 5.34
C GLY A 143 -2.87 22.25 4.81
N LEU A 144 -3.61 21.50 4.00
CA LEU A 144 -4.94 21.91 3.54
C LEU A 144 -5.99 21.56 4.60
N SER A 145 -6.75 22.56 5.04
CA SER A 145 -7.88 22.38 5.94
C SER A 145 -9.19 22.31 5.15
N LEU A 146 -9.86 21.17 5.19
CA LEU A 146 -11.16 20.99 4.55
C LEU A 146 -12.25 21.90 5.16
N ILE A 147 -12.18 22.16 6.48
CA ILE A 147 -13.15 23.00 7.18
C ILE A 147 -13.12 24.43 6.65
N HIS A 148 -11.93 24.99 6.42
CA HIS A 148 -11.78 26.37 5.93
C HIS A 148 -12.05 26.53 4.43
N ILE A 149 -12.05 25.45 3.65
CA ILE A 149 -12.22 25.50 2.19
C ILE A 149 -13.63 25.11 1.78
N SER A 150 -14.28 24.16 2.45
CA SER A 150 -15.61 23.66 2.09
C SER A 150 -16.77 24.39 2.76
N GLU A 151 -16.55 25.01 3.92
CA GLU A 151 -17.62 25.65 4.68
C GLU A 151 -17.97 27.10 4.30
N PRO A 152 -17.09 27.96 3.79
CA PRO A 152 -17.45 29.34 3.42
C PRO A 152 -18.59 29.46 2.41
N THR A 153 -18.75 28.43 1.57
CA THR A 153 -19.81 28.41 0.52
C THR A 153 -21.19 28.10 1.12
N ARG A 154 -21.25 27.43 2.26
CA ARG A 154 -22.50 27.02 2.89
C ARG A 154 -23.12 28.16 3.73
N LEU A 155 -22.30 28.95 4.38
CA LEU A 155 -22.73 30.11 5.17
C LEU A 155 -23.31 31.25 4.33
N ARG A 156 -22.90 31.39 3.08
CA ARG A 156 -23.43 32.41 2.14
C ARG A 156 -24.80 32.11 1.57
N ARG A 157 -25.33 30.89 1.78
CA ARG A 157 -26.69 30.49 1.34
C ARG A 157 -27.79 30.62 2.39
N ILE A 158 -27.43 31.03 3.61
CA ILE A 158 -28.37 31.14 4.74
C ILE A 158 -28.63 32.59 5.12
N SER A 159 -27.99 33.54 4.50
CA SER A 159 -28.28 34.99 4.55
C SER A 159 -28.92 35.44 3.21
#